data_3cf79b57b57f80c1b179ff0cb8869bea
#
_entry.id   3cf79b57b57f80c1b179ff0cb8869bea
#
_cell.length_a   1.000
_cell.length_b   1.000
_cell.length_c   1.000
_cell.angle_alpha   90.00
_cell.angle_beta   90.00
_cell.angle_gamma   90.00
#
_symmetry.space_group_name_H-M   'P 1'
#
loop_
_entity.id
_entity.type
_entity.pdbx_description
1 polymer ?
#
loop_
_entity_poly.entity_id
_entity_poly.type
_entity_poly.pdbx_seq_one_letter_code
_entity_poly.pdbx_strand_id
1 'polypeptide(L)'
;MNAINDMIFSTVSALDSGGIILYPTDTIWGIGCDATKGDAVEKIYSIKHRDHSKSMLILCANLAMVERYVGRVEGAAKSLLLDSERPTTVILPVEGEGLADNLIASDGTIGVRVPRMDFCQRLLQSFGKPIVSTSANFSGSTSPASFADIDSALAAAVDFVVPQKYELSEQTSSSRIVKMASDGQIVVIRP
;
A
#
# COMPACT_ATOMS: atom_id res chain seq x y z
N MET A 1 19.36 -21.17 2.55
CA MET A 1 18.11 -20.37 2.68
C MET A 1 17.82 -19.71 1.34
N ASN A 2 16.57 -19.42 1.00
CA ASN A 2 16.23 -18.83 -0.30
C ASN A 2 16.35 -17.31 -0.18
N ALA A 3 17.13 -16.66 -1.04
CA ALA A 3 17.42 -15.21 -1.00
C ALA A 3 16.18 -14.31 -0.87
N ILE A 4 15.03 -14.74 -1.42
CA ILE A 4 13.77 -14.00 -1.25
C ILE A 4 13.24 -14.09 0.19
N ASN A 5 13.37 -15.25 0.86
CA ASN A 5 12.90 -15.40 2.23
C ASN A 5 13.73 -14.57 3.21
N ASP A 6 15.05 -14.50 3.00
CA ASP A 6 15.94 -13.66 3.80
C ASP A 6 15.59 -12.16 3.63
N MET A 7 15.23 -11.75 2.40
CA MET A 7 14.77 -10.40 2.10
C MET A 7 13.42 -10.10 2.76
N ILE A 8 12.46 -11.01 2.67
CA ILE A 8 11.15 -10.86 3.34
C ILE A 8 11.36 -10.73 4.86
N PHE A 9 12.20 -11.57 5.46
CA PHE A 9 12.49 -11.51 6.90
C PHE A 9 13.07 -10.14 7.31
N SER A 10 14.05 -9.62 6.55
CA SER A 10 14.65 -8.30 6.82
C SER A 10 13.62 -7.17 6.67
N THR A 11 12.76 -7.25 5.66
CA THR A 11 11.71 -6.24 5.42
C THR A 11 10.66 -6.27 6.54
N VAL A 12 10.24 -7.46 6.98
CA VAL A 12 9.32 -7.64 8.12
C VAL A 12 9.94 -7.07 9.41
N SER A 13 11.22 -7.36 9.66
CA SER A 13 11.93 -6.82 10.83
C SER A 13 11.93 -5.29 10.86
N ALA A 14 12.13 -4.64 9.70
CA ALA A 14 12.04 -3.18 9.59
C ALA A 14 10.62 -2.67 9.92
N LEU A 15 9.57 -3.32 9.38
CA LEU A 15 8.19 -2.96 9.67
C LEU A 15 7.82 -3.15 11.14
N ASP A 16 8.23 -4.27 11.75
CA ASP A 16 7.97 -4.57 13.16
C ASP A 16 8.61 -3.54 14.10
N SER A 17 9.77 -2.99 13.70
CA SER A 17 10.44 -1.91 14.42
C SER A 17 9.76 -0.54 14.23
N GLY A 18 8.69 -0.43 13.44
CA GLY A 18 8.03 0.84 13.09
C GLY A 18 8.81 1.65 12.06
N GLY A 19 9.66 0.97 11.28
CA GLY A 19 10.42 1.57 10.20
C GLY A 19 9.61 1.77 8.93
N ILE A 20 10.14 2.62 8.06
CA ILE A 20 9.61 2.91 6.72
C ILE A 20 10.40 2.10 5.70
N ILE A 21 9.70 1.41 4.82
CA ILE A 21 10.29 0.62 3.75
C ILE A 21 10.06 1.26 2.38
N LEU A 22 11.07 1.15 1.50
CA LEU A 22 10.96 1.42 0.07
C LEU A 22 10.94 0.06 -0.65
N TYR A 23 9.88 -0.24 -1.40
CA TYR A 23 9.66 -1.58 -1.93
C TYR A 23 8.93 -1.59 -3.28
N PRO A 24 9.19 -2.59 -4.13
CA PRO A 24 8.49 -2.77 -5.40
C PRO A 24 7.09 -3.31 -5.17
N THR A 25 6.15 -2.91 -6.03
CA THR A 25 4.78 -3.43 -6.05
C THR A 25 4.38 -3.88 -7.45
N ASP A 26 3.20 -4.48 -7.58
CA ASP A 26 2.58 -4.83 -8.85
C ASP A 26 2.11 -3.61 -9.68
N THR A 27 2.42 -2.41 -9.22
CA THR A 27 2.13 -1.14 -9.91
C THR A 27 3.40 -0.32 -10.10
N ILE A 28 3.75 0.49 -9.12
CA ILE A 28 4.94 1.34 -9.08
C ILE A 28 5.64 1.14 -7.75
N TRP A 29 6.88 1.57 -7.64
CA TRP A 29 7.58 1.61 -6.37
C TRP A 29 6.82 2.41 -5.32
N GLY A 30 6.74 1.85 -4.12
CA GLY A 30 6.06 2.45 -2.98
C GLY A 30 6.96 2.65 -1.78
N ILE A 31 6.60 3.60 -0.94
CA ILE A 31 7.03 3.63 0.44
C ILE A 31 5.87 3.19 1.33
N GLY A 32 6.19 2.45 2.40
CA GLY A 32 5.18 1.87 3.27
C GLY A 32 5.67 1.68 4.70
N CYS A 33 4.74 1.41 5.58
CA CYS A 33 4.96 1.09 6.99
C CYS A 33 3.84 0.19 7.52
N ASP A 34 3.94 -0.22 8.78
CA ASP A 34 2.86 -0.88 9.52
C ASP A 34 1.62 0.03 9.59
N ALA A 35 0.53 -0.37 8.95
CA ALA A 35 -0.71 0.40 8.91
C ALA A 35 -1.43 0.50 10.26
N THR A 36 -0.95 -0.22 11.28
CA THR A 36 -1.50 -0.21 12.64
C THR A 36 -0.74 0.76 13.57
N LYS A 37 0.37 1.38 13.09
CA LYS A 37 1.23 2.26 13.88
C LYS A 37 1.13 3.71 13.43
N GLY A 38 0.39 4.55 14.17
CA GLY A 38 0.20 5.97 13.84
C GLY A 38 1.49 6.75 13.69
N ASP A 39 2.50 6.50 14.54
CA ASP A 39 3.80 7.15 14.46
C ASP A 39 4.55 6.80 13.17
N ALA A 40 4.42 5.56 12.68
CA ALA A 40 5.02 5.15 11.42
C ALA A 40 4.30 5.78 10.22
N VAL A 41 2.96 5.89 10.27
CA VAL A 41 2.17 6.61 9.26
C VAL A 41 2.58 8.08 9.20
N GLU A 42 2.76 8.73 10.36
CA GLU A 42 3.19 10.13 10.45
C GLU A 42 4.58 10.37 9.82
N LYS A 43 5.52 9.43 10.00
CA LYS A 43 6.82 9.49 9.34
C LYS A 43 6.67 9.54 7.80
N ILE A 44 5.75 8.75 7.21
CA ILE A 44 5.52 8.80 5.75
C ILE A 44 4.99 10.17 5.32
N TYR A 45 4.04 10.76 6.05
CA TYR A 45 3.56 12.11 5.76
C TYR A 45 4.72 13.12 5.79
N SER A 46 5.56 13.05 6.81
CA SER A 46 6.75 13.92 6.96
C SER A 46 7.77 13.74 5.84
N ILE A 47 8.17 12.49 5.53
CA ILE A 47 9.12 12.17 4.46
C ILE A 47 8.63 12.69 3.10
N LYS A 48 7.34 12.49 2.80
CA LYS A 48 6.76 12.90 1.53
C LYS A 48 6.42 14.39 1.45
N HIS A 49 6.50 15.15 2.53
CA HIS A 49 5.92 16.49 2.63
C HIS A 49 4.45 16.47 2.18
N ARG A 50 3.69 15.47 2.66
CA ARG A 50 2.33 15.19 2.21
C ARG A 50 1.32 15.82 3.17
N ASP A 51 0.33 16.50 2.58
CA ASP A 51 -0.81 17.01 3.33
C ASP A 51 -1.68 15.84 3.85
N HIS A 52 -2.08 15.90 5.12
CA HIS A 52 -2.91 14.88 5.77
C HIS A 52 -4.31 14.73 5.14
N SER A 53 -4.80 15.75 4.42
CA SER A 53 -6.05 15.65 3.66
C SER A 53 -5.97 14.64 2.48
N LYS A 54 -4.74 14.26 2.09
CA LYS A 54 -4.49 13.27 1.04
C LYS A 54 -4.23 11.92 1.66
N SER A 55 -5.28 11.13 1.91
CA SER A 55 -5.17 9.78 2.44
C SER A 55 -4.23 8.88 1.62
N MET A 56 -3.70 7.85 2.26
CA MET A 56 -2.91 6.79 1.64
C MET A 56 -3.75 5.52 1.54
N LEU A 57 -3.26 4.53 0.82
CA LEU A 57 -3.93 3.23 0.74
C LEU A 57 -3.19 2.18 1.58
N ILE A 58 -3.87 1.07 1.85
CA ILE A 58 -3.27 -0.11 2.45
C ILE A 58 -3.24 -1.28 1.47
N LEU A 59 -2.19 -2.08 1.57
CA LEU A 59 -2.10 -3.39 0.93
C LEU A 59 -2.47 -4.47 1.95
N CYS A 60 -3.33 -5.40 1.53
CA CYS A 60 -3.73 -6.57 2.31
C CYS A 60 -3.38 -7.84 1.55
N ALA A 61 -3.00 -8.92 2.26
CA ALA A 61 -2.63 -10.19 1.64
C ALA A 61 -3.81 -10.88 0.94
N ASN A 62 -5.00 -10.75 1.49
CA ASN A 62 -6.21 -11.45 1.04
C ASN A 62 -7.48 -10.80 1.59
N LEU A 63 -8.64 -11.32 1.19
CA LEU A 63 -9.93 -10.82 1.65
C LEU A 63 -10.10 -10.91 3.18
N ALA A 64 -9.64 -12.00 3.80
CA ALA A 64 -9.77 -12.16 5.25
C ALA A 64 -9.01 -11.06 6.03
N MET A 65 -7.83 -10.65 5.53
CA MET A 65 -7.09 -9.51 6.09
C MET A 65 -7.86 -8.21 5.85
N VAL A 66 -8.43 -8.00 4.66
CA VAL A 66 -9.27 -6.81 4.40
C VAL A 66 -10.42 -6.75 5.39
N GLU A 67 -11.20 -7.83 5.49
CA GLU A 67 -12.40 -7.87 6.35
C GLU A 67 -12.09 -7.69 7.84
N ARG A 68 -10.92 -8.14 8.29
CA ARG A 68 -10.48 -7.93 9.66
C ARG A 68 -10.30 -6.46 10.02
N TYR A 69 -9.73 -5.66 9.11
CA TYR A 69 -9.34 -4.26 9.38
C TYR A 69 -10.33 -3.23 8.84
N VAL A 70 -11.10 -3.59 7.83
CA VAL A 70 -12.01 -2.65 7.13
C VAL A 70 -13.47 -2.99 7.39
N GLY A 71 -13.77 -4.28 7.66
CA GLY A 71 -15.14 -4.77 7.77
C GLY A 71 -15.55 -5.60 6.57
N ARG A 72 -16.76 -6.13 6.58
CA ARG A 72 -17.27 -7.07 5.57
C ARG A 72 -17.30 -6.46 4.17
N VAL A 73 -16.80 -7.20 3.19
CA VAL A 73 -16.75 -6.75 1.80
C VAL A 73 -17.50 -7.72 0.89
N GLU A 74 -18.50 -7.22 0.20
CA GLU A 74 -19.40 -8.03 -0.65
C GLU A 74 -19.55 -7.45 -2.06
N GLY A 75 -20.24 -8.21 -2.90
CA GLY A 75 -20.66 -7.80 -4.26
C GLY A 75 -19.51 -7.31 -5.13
N ALA A 76 -19.74 -6.21 -5.81
CA ALA A 76 -18.79 -5.65 -6.77
C ALA A 76 -17.46 -5.23 -6.14
N ALA A 77 -17.43 -4.74 -4.90
CA ALA A 77 -16.21 -4.37 -4.20
C ALA A 77 -15.29 -5.58 -4.01
N LYS A 78 -15.84 -6.73 -3.61
CA LYS A 78 -15.10 -7.99 -3.47
C LYS A 78 -14.51 -8.44 -4.80
N SER A 79 -15.30 -8.44 -5.88
CA SER A 79 -14.83 -8.83 -7.21
C SER A 79 -13.72 -7.88 -7.69
N LEU A 80 -13.84 -6.57 -7.46
CA LEU A 80 -12.80 -5.60 -7.82
C LEU A 80 -11.48 -5.81 -7.07
N LEU A 81 -11.53 -6.20 -5.80
CA LEU A 81 -10.33 -6.50 -5.02
C LEU A 81 -9.63 -7.79 -5.45
N LEU A 82 -10.40 -8.83 -5.84
CA LEU A 82 -9.86 -10.18 -6.05
C LEU A 82 -9.69 -10.54 -7.52
N ASP A 83 -10.61 -10.13 -8.38
CA ASP A 83 -10.75 -10.65 -9.75
C ASP A 83 -10.49 -9.60 -10.85
N SER A 84 -10.17 -8.35 -10.46
CA SER A 84 -9.92 -7.28 -11.42
C SER A 84 -8.75 -7.61 -12.35
N GLU A 85 -8.90 -7.44 -13.66
CA GLU A 85 -7.85 -7.70 -14.66
C GLU A 85 -6.60 -6.83 -14.47
N ARG A 86 -6.77 -5.66 -13.88
CA ARG A 86 -5.70 -4.69 -13.59
C ARG A 86 -5.65 -4.37 -12.10
N PRO A 87 -4.48 -3.96 -11.56
CA PRO A 87 -4.37 -3.55 -10.17
C PRO A 87 -5.38 -2.47 -9.82
N THR A 88 -6.29 -2.79 -8.91
CA THR A 88 -7.40 -1.89 -8.52
C THR A 88 -7.40 -1.65 -7.03
N THR A 89 -7.47 -0.38 -6.65
CA THR A 89 -7.68 0.08 -5.28
C THR A 89 -9.15 0.42 -5.11
N VAL A 90 -9.79 -0.15 -4.11
CA VAL A 90 -11.20 0.11 -3.78
C VAL A 90 -11.24 0.97 -2.51
N ILE A 91 -11.92 2.10 -2.56
CA ILE A 91 -12.16 2.94 -1.40
C ILE A 91 -13.37 2.36 -0.64
N LEU A 92 -13.15 2.00 0.61
CA LEU A 92 -14.13 1.33 1.48
C LEU A 92 -14.31 2.10 2.80
N PRO A 93 -15.50 2.08 3.41
CA PRO A 93 -15.67 2.55 4.78
C PRO A 93 -14.88 1.66 5.74
N VAL A 94 -14.38 2.24 6.82
CA VAL A 94 -13.68 1.50 7.87
C VAL A 94 -14.66 1.21 8.99
N GLU A 95 -15.05 -0.05 9.12
CA GLU A 95 -15.93 -0.58 10.17
C GLU A 95 -15.18 -1.55 11.10
N GLY A 96 -13.96 -1.94 10.72
CA GLY A 96 -13.07 -2.78 11.52
C GLY A 96 -12.21 -1.97 12.48
N GLU A 97 -11.32 -2.67 13.18
CA GLU A 97 -10.47 -2.07 14.20
C GLU A 97 -8.97 -2.33 13.91
N GLY A 98 -8.13 -1.48 14.48
CA GLY A 98 -6.67 -1.68 14.51
C GLY A 98 -5.88 -0.98 13.43
N LEU A 99 -6.51 -0.23 12.51
CA LEU A 99 -5.79 0.73 11.66
C LEU A 99 -5.45 1.99 12.46
N ALA A 100 -4.35 2.64 12.10
CA ALA A 100 -3.99 3.92 12.67
C ALA A 100 -4.99 5.02 12.26
N ASP A 101 -5.45 5.83 13.23
CA ASP A 101 -6.47 6.86 13.00
C ASP A 101 -6.06 7.90 11.95
N ASN A 102 -4.78 8.28 11.94
CA ASN A 102 -4.23 9.25 10.99
C ASN A 102 -4.08 8.71 9.55
N LEU A 103 -4.46 7.46 9.31
CA LEU A 103 -4.51 6.83 8.00
C LEU A 103 -5.91 6.89 7.37
N ILE A 104 -6.93 6.95 8.21
CA ILE A 104 -8.34 6.97 7.79
C ILE A 104 -8.70 8.37 7.30
N ALA A 105 -9.34 8.45 6.13
CA ALA A 105 -9.80 9.74 5.59
C ALA A 105 -10.90 10.36 6.48
N SER A 106 -11.09 11.68 6.38
CA SER A 106 -12.08 12.41 7.19
C SER A 106 -13.53 11.96 6.97
N ASP A 107 -13.81 11.29 5.85
CA ASP A 107 -15.10 10.67 5.55
C ASP A 107 -15.23 9.22 6.07
N GLY A 108 -14.28 8.76 6.90
CA GLY A 108 -14.26 7.42 7.48
C GLY A 108 -13.88 6.32 6.48
N THR A 109 -13.28 6.66 5.33
CA THR A 109 -12.92 5.68 4.31
C THR A 109 -11.42 5.47 4.18
N ILE A 110 -11.02 4.35 3.56
CA ILE A 110 -9.64 4.04 3.20
C ILE A 110 -9.56 3.33 1.86
N GLY A 111 -8.50 3.60 1.09
CA GLY A 111 -8.19 2.83 -0.11
C GLY A 111 -7.55 1.48 0.25
N VAL A 112 -8.07 0.39 -0.32
CA VAL A 112 -7.59 -0.97 -0.09
C VAL A 112 -7.22 -1.63 -1.40
N ARG A 113 -6.11 -2.35 -1.45
CA ARG A 113 -5.70 -3.18 -2.57
C ARG A 113 -5.15 -4.52 -2.11
N VAL A 114 -5.47 -5.59 -2.84
CA VAL A 114 -4.84 -6.90 -2.70
C VAL A 114 -3.86 -7.05 -3.87
N PRO A 115 -2.54 -6.90 -3.64
CA PRO A 115 -1.54 -6.98 -4.71
C PRO A 115 -1.38 -8.43 -5.19
N ARG A 116 -1.01 -8.62 -6.47
CA ARG A 116 -0.79 -9.96 -7.04
C ARG A 116 0.68 -10.34 -7.21
N MET A 117 1.60 -9.40 -6.97
CA MET A 117 3.03 -9.63 -7.03
C MET A 117 3.47 -10.59 -5.93
N ASP A 118 4.21 -11.66 -6.29
CA ASP A 118 4.68 -12.69 -5.34
C ASP A 118 5.44 -12.09 -4.15
N PHE A 119 6.34 -11.13 -4.39
CA PHE A 119 7.06 -10.43 -3.33
C PHE A 119 6.10 -9.76 -2.33
N CYS A 120 5.12 -8.99 -2.82
CA CYS A 120 4.14 -8.31 -1.96
C CYS A 120 3.28 -9.31 -1.19
N GLN A 121 2.86 -10.39 -1.82
CA GLN A 121 2.05 -11.42 -1.18
C GLN A 121 2.81 -12.12 -0.05
N ARG A 122 4.07 -12.53 -0.30
CA ARG A 122 4.92 -13.12 0.74
C ARG A 122 5.19 -12.16 1.89
N LEU A 123 5.48 -10.90 1.57
CA LEU A 123 5.71 -9.86 2.57
C LEU A 123 4.50 -9.69 3.49
N LEU A 124 3.31 -9.48 2.90
CA LEU A 124 2.07 -9.29 3.64
C LEU A 124 1.67 -10.51 4.47
N GLN A 125 1.83 -11.72 3.91
CA GLN A 125 1.57 -12.97 4.63
C GLN A 125 2.52 -13.18 5.80
N SER A 126 3.82 -12.89 5.61
CA SER A 126 4.83 -13.02 6.66
C SER A 126 4.68 -11.96 7.76
N PHE A 127 4.31 -10.74 7.38
CA PHE A 127 4.08 -9.64 8.31
C PHE A 127 2.75 -9.80 9.09
N GLY A 128 1.73 -10.40 8.47
CA GLY A 128 0.44 -10.70 9.11
C GLY A 128 -0.47 -9.48 9.36
N LYS A 129 -0.09 -8.30 8.88
CA LYS A 129 -0.82 -7.04 9.00
C LYS A 129 -0.85 -6.29 7.68
N PRO A 130 -1.78 -5.32 7.50
CA PRO A 130 -1.74 -4.44 6.34
C PRO A 130 -0.54 -3.50 6.36
N ILE A 131 -0.03 -3.20 5.17
CA ILE A 131 1.08 -2.26 4.95
C ILE A 131 0.53 -1.02 4.26
N VAL A 132 0.82 0.17 4.81
CA VAL A 132 0.58 1.43 4.09
C VAL A 132 1.34 1.41 2.77
N SER A 133 0.73 1.91 1.71
CA SER A 133 1.39 2.05 0.42
C SER A 133 1.07 3.39 -0.21
N THR A 134 2.11 4.10 -0.60
CA THR A 134 2.03 5.32 -1.39
C THR A 134 3.22 5.38 -2.34
N SER A 135 3.07 6.04 -3.49
CA SER A 135 4.14 6.14 -4.50
C SER A 135 5.46 6.69 -3.92
N ALA A 136 6.59 6.18 -4.41
CA ALA A 136 7.93 6.54 -3.95
C ALA A 136 8.44 7.87 -4.55
N ASN A 137 7.68 8.96 -4.35
CA ASN A 137 8.00 10.33 -4.77
C ASN A 137 7.59 11.34 -3.69
N PHE A 138 8.19 12.50 -3.67
CA PHE A 138 7.70 13.64 -2.89
C PHE A 138 6.33 14.10 -3.40
N SER A 139 5.49 14.65 -2.53
CA SER A 139 4.16 15.13 -2.90
C SER A 139 4.24 16.19 -3.99
N GLY A 140 3.45 16.01 -5.06
CA GLY A 140 3.43 16.92 -6.21
C GLY A 140 4.43 16.57 -7.32
N SER A 141 5.41 15.70 -7.08
CA SER A 141 6.33 15.22 -8.11
C SER A 141 5.74 14.03 -8.88
N THR A 142 6.28 13.74 -10.05
CA THR A 142 5.91 12.56 -10.85
C THR A 142 6.26 11.28 -10.12
N SER A 143 5.39 10.28 -10.17
CA SER A 143 5.68 8.96 -9.64
C SER A 143 6.80 8.28 -10.45
N PRO A 144 7.78 7.62 -9.78
CA PRO A 144 8.87 6.97 -10.47
C PRO A 144 8.35 5.79 -11.31
N ALA A 145 8.84 5.68 -12.53
CA ALA A 145 8.54 4.56 -13.41
C ALA A 145 9.37 3.32 -13.05
N SER A 146 10.58 3.51 -12.51
CA SER A 146 11.51 2.47 -12.10
C SER A 146 12.26 2.87 -10.82
N PHE A 147 13.03 1.93 -10.25
CA PHE A 147 13.91 2.22 -9.11
C PHE A 147 14.90 3.35 -9.41
N ALA A 148 15.41 3.43 -10.63
CA ALA A 148 16.38 4.44 -11.04
C ALA A 148 15.82 5.87 -11.03
N ASP A 149 14.51 6.02 -11.13
CA ASP A 149 13.83 7.32 -11.13
C ASP A 149 13.47 7.83 -9.73
N ILE A 150 13.74 7.01 -8.69
CA ILE A 150 13.44 7.40 -7.30
C ILE A 150 14.46 8.42 -6.84
N ASP A 151 13.96 9.52 -6.29
CA ASP A 151 14.80 10.55 -5.70
C ASP A 151 15.70 9.97 -4.60
N SER A 152 17.00 10.17 -4.72
CA SER A 152 17.99 9.65 -3.76
C SER A 152 17.78 10.18 -2.34
N ALA A 153 17.26 11.40 -2.18
CA ALA A 153 16.93 11.96 -0.87
C ALA A 153 15.75 11.22 -0.22
N LEU A 154 14.76 10.82 -1.02
CA LEU A 154 13.66 9.99 -0.54
C LEU A 154 14.13 8.59 -0.17
N ALA A 155 14.98 7.96 -1.00
CA ALA A 155 15.55 6.66 -0.70
C ALA A 155 16.45 6.68 0.56
N ALA A 156 17.14 7.78 0.83
CA ALA A 156 17.94 7.96 2.04
C ALA A 156 17.11 8.26 3.30
N ALA A 157 15.85 8.69 3.14
CA ALA A 157 14.96 9.03 4.25
C ALA A 157 14.17 7.84 4.81
N VAL A 158 14.22 6.67 4.17
CA VAL A 158 13.54 5.46 4.63
C VAL A 158 14.50 4.56 5.42
N ASP A 159 13.94 3.71 6.30
CA ASP A 159 14.74 2.84 7.17
C ASP A 159 15.25 1.57 6.45
N PHE A 160 14.55 1.14 5.40
CA PHE A 160 14.92 -0.07 4.65
C PHE A 160 14.56 0.04 3.17
N VAL A 161 15.51 -0.29 2.30
CA VAL A 161 15.31 -0.31 0.83
C VAL A 161 15.40 -1.74 0.32
N VAL A 162 14.32 -2.23 -0.27
CA VAL A 162 14.29 -3.53 -0.96
C VAL A 162 15.13 -3.39 -2.24
N PRO A 163 16.08 -4.33 -2.52
CA PRO A 163 16.91 -4.25 -3.72
C PRO A 163 16.11 -4.28 -5.02
N GLN A 164 16.58 -3.52 -6.02
CA GLN A 164 15.97 -3.39 -7.35
C GLN A 164 15.70 -4.73 -8.04
N LYS A 165 16.50 -5.75 -7.80
CA LYS A 165 16.32 -7.09 -8.43
C LYS A 165 14.96 -7.75 -8.16
N TYR A 166 14.17 -7.23 -7.22
CA TYR A 166 12.80 -7.67 -6.94
C TYR A 166 11.73 -6.86 -7.70
N GLU A 167 12.15 -5.83 -8.46
CA GLU A 167 11.26 -5.08 -9.36
C GLU A 167 10.74 -5.98 -10.48
N LEU A 168 9.51 -5.76 -10.92
CA LEU A 168 8.98 -6.42 -12.10
C LEU A 168 9.67 -5.88 -13.35
N SER A 169 9.94 -6.77 -14.32
CA SER A 169 10.59 -6.40 -15.59
C SER A 169 9.75 -5.50 -16.48
N GLU A 170 8.44 -5.55 -16.32
CA GLU A 170 7.50 -4.70 -17.05
C GLU A 170 7.06 -3.55 -16.14
N GLN A 171 7.24 -2.32 -16.61
CA GLN A 171 6.76 -1.14 -15.93
C GLN A 171 5.25 -1.10 -15.95
N THR A 172 4.67 -0.95 -14.78
CA THR A 172 3.23 -0.87 -14.61
C THR A 172 2.82 0.57 -14.28
N SER A 173 1.59 0.93 -14.61
CA SER A 173 1.00 2.19 -14.20
C SER A 173 0.48 2.12 -12.76
N SER A 174 0.20 3.26 -12.16
CA SER A 174 -0.51 3.31 -10.88
C SER A 174 -1.82 2.53 -10.92
N SER A 175 -2.25 1.97 -9.79
CA SER A 175 -3.53 1.25 -9.72
C SER A 175 -4.70 2.13 -10.13
N ARG A 176 -5.71 1.55 -10.76
CA ARG A 176 -7.03 2.16 -10.85
C ARG A 176 -7.58 2.42 -9.44
N ILE A 177 -8.24 3.54 -9.21
CA ILE A 177 -8.91 3.82 -7.93
C ILE A 177 -10.41 3.96 -8.18
N VAL A 178 -11.19 3.20 -7.44
CA VAL A 178 -12.65 3.26 -7.49
C VAL A 178 -13.24 3.44 -6.09
N LYS A 179 -14.40 4.07 -6.02
CA LYS A 179 -15.22 4.18 -4.81
C LYS A 179 -16.60 3.59 -5.07
N MET A 180 -17.12 2.85 -4.11
CA MET A 180 -18.51 2.42 -4.17
C MET A 180 -19.41 3.57 -3.70
N ALA A 181 -20.34 3.98 -4.56
CA ALA A 181 -21.39 4.92 -4.17
C ALA A 181 -22.44 4.22 -3.30
N SER A 182 -23.23 5.00 -2.55
CA SER A 182 -24.26 4.47 -1.66
C SER A 182 -25.38 3.67 -2.37
N ASP A 183 -25.56 3.91 -3.66
CA ASP A 183 -26.49 3.17 -4.54
C ASP A 183 -25.86 1.89 -5.16
N GLY A 184 -24.63 1.56 -4.77
CA GLY A 184 -23.89 0.41 -5.27
C GLY A 184 -23.17 0.63 -6.63
N GLN A 185 -23.25 1.83 -7.21
CA GLN A 185 -22.53 2.15 -8.44
C GLN A 185 -21.02 2.30 -8.18
N ILE A 186 -20.22 1.96 -9.18
CA ILE A 186 -18.76 2.14 -9.16
C ILE A 186 -18.42 3.51 -9.73
N VAL A 187 -17.83 4.35 -8.90
CA VAL A 187 -17.30 5.65 -9.31
C VAL A 187 -15.78 5.53 -9.50
N VAL A 188 -15.31 5.81 -10.71
CA VAL A 188 -13.86 5.80 -11.01
C VAL A 188 -13.27 7.14 -10.57
N ILE A 189 -12.37 7.10 -9.58
CA ILE A 189 -11.65 8.28 -9.05
C ILE A 189 -10.37 8.51 -9.86
N ARG A 190 -9.70 7.42 -10.23
CA ARG A 190 -8.53 7.41 -11.12
C ARG A 190 -8.61 6.20 -12.04
N PRO A 191 -8.51 6.38 -13.39
CA PRO A 191 -8.55 5.29 -14.36
C PRO A 191 -7.32 4.38 -14.30
#